data_9329cabefc60e9f56cc5e2ebf3a4c909
#
_entry.id   9329cabefc60e9f56cc5e2ebf3a4c909
#
_cell.length_a   1.000
_cell.length_b   1.000
_cell.length_c   1.000
_cell.angle_alpha   90.00
_cell.angle_beta   90.00
_cell.angle_gamma   90.00
#
_symmetry.space_group_name_H-M   'P 1'
#
loop_
_entity.id
_entity.type
_entity.pdbx_description
1 polymer ?
#
loop_
_entity_poly.entity_id
_entity_poly.type
_entity_poly.pdbx_seq_one_letter_code
_entity_poly.pdbx_strand_id
1 'polypeptide(L)'
;MDMLRVHRGQIVNQRGEPVRLRGVNVGGWMNMEDFINGFPGAEHRLRAVMADVLGAEKARFFFDRLLDHFFAEEDVAFLRSVGVNVIRLPFNYRHFERDDCPFQYLEAGFDRLDRAVRWCARHEIYVILDLHAAQGWQSPDWHCDNANRLVLLWEHPHFQDRFVALWQEIARRYRDNPTVAGYDLVNEPCTRVRYVSTPYQPNWEGMNALYRRVIQAIRAVDPDHMLFIEGDNFSTLFAGLDAPCDDNIVCASHHYTAPTGGPGPYPGVIHGRFWDKDALRREFAEHEGTQYARRHNIPLFVGEFGPSYGGPADEVPDRLRAAADQIAVFEEAGAHWAMWTYKDIGEMGWVQVDPASPYLQVVRPLLKARSQLAACGDPGASPDGPAALLQRLEEWVNRTLTGWGSDLKAHSENFVMFVAFACISSTLQPAYARFFSELSESEIDRILESFAFRNCRPHPVVDQVIRPLLRGVQSE
;
A
#
# COMPACT_ATOMS: atom_id res chain seq x y z
N MET A 1 22.59 12.04 8.63
CA MET A 1 22.25 11.24 7.41
C MET A 1 22.68 12.06 6.20
N ASP A 2 23.10 11.41 5.12
CA ASP A 2 23.50 12.06 3.87
C ASP A 2 22.31 12.17 2.93
N MET A 3 22.24 13.25 2.13
CA MET A 3 21.30 13.31 0.99
C MET A 3 21.68 12.20 0.01
N LEU A 4 20.71 11.38 -0.37
CA LEU A 4 20.88 10.29 -1.34
C LEU A 4 20.60 10.80 -2.76
N ARG A 5 21.28 10.20 -3.74
CA ARG A 5 21.06 10.51 -5.15
C ARG A 5 21.30 9.30 -6.04
N VAL A 6 20.76 9.33 -7.23
CA VAL A 6 21.08 8.36 -8.28
C VAL A 6 22.39 8.75 -8.95
N HIS A 7 23.29 7.79 -9.10
CA HIS A 7 24.51 7.94 -9.86
C HIS A 7 24.87 6.63 -10.56
N ARG A 8 24.95 6.65 -11.89
CA ARG A 8 25.32 5.48 -12.72
C ARG A 8 24.48 4.23 -12.43
N GLY A 9 23.17 4.40 -12.28
CA GLY A 9 22.24 3.30 -12.03
C GLY A 9 22.22 2.79 -10.58
N GLN A 10 22.86 3.48 -9.65
CA GLN A 10 22.90 3.14 -8.21
C GLN A 10 22.43 4.32 -7.37
N ILE A 11 21.87 4.02 -6.19
CA ILE A 11 21.67 5.01 -5.14
C ILE A 11 22.97 5.16 -4.36
N VAL A 12 23.46 6.39 -4.24
CA VAL A 12 24.70 6.70 -3.55
C VAL A 12 24.51 7.81 -2.51
N ASN A 13 25.38 7.83 -1.49
CA ASN A 13 25.46 8.93 -0.53
C ASN A 13 26.29 10.12 -1.09
N GLN A 14 26.48 11.17 -0.29
CA GLN A 14 27.24 12.36 -0.68
C GLN A 14 28.72 12.06 -1.01
N ARG A 15 29.28 10.97 -0.48
CA ARG A 15 30.66 10.52 -0.77
C ARG A 15 30.76 9.67 -2.05
N GLY A 16 29.61 9.38 -2.69
CA GLY A 16 29.54 8.51 -3.86
C GLY A 16 29.57 7.01 -3.53
N GLU A 17 29.40 6.65 -2.25
CA GLU A 17 29.35 5.27 -1.80
C GLU A 17 27.95 4.69 -2.03
N PRO A 18 27.84 3.47 -2.58
CA PRO A 18 26.53 2.83 -2.81
C PRO A 18 25.76 2.60 -1.49
N VAL A 19 24.49 2.92 -1.50
CA VAL A 19 23.56 2.69 -0.39
C VAL A 19 22.46 1.75 -0.85
N ARG A 20 22.30 0.61 -0.15
CA ARG A 20 21.20 -0.32 -0.39
C ARG A 20 20.07 -0.02 0.58
N LEU A 21 18.91 0.37 0.06
CA LEU A 21 17.71 0.60 0.86
C LEU A 21 16.96 -0.73 1.08
N ARG A 22 16.69 -1.06 2.34
CA ARG A 22 16.02 -2.29 2.79
C ARG A 22 15.07 -1.94 3.92
N GLY A 23 13.78 -2.21 3.72
CA GLY A 23 12.83 -1.74 4.69
C GLY A 23 11.43 -2.30 4.62
N VAL A 24 10.50 -1.47 5.07
CA VAL A 24 9.10 -1.83 5.23
C VAL A 24 8.20 -0.63 4.96
N ASN A 25 6.99 -0.90 4.52
CA ASN A 25 5.93 0.09 4.37
C ASN A 25 5.16 0.27 5.68
N VAL A 26 4.83 1.49 6.06
CA VAL A 26 3.93 1.78 7.19
C VAL A 26 2.51 2.02 6.66
N GLY A 27 1.95 1.00 5.98
CA GLY A 27 0.55 1.00 5.57
C GLY A 27 -0.39 0.98 6.77
N GLY A 28 -1.61 1.48 6.60
CA GLY A 28 -2.61 1.54 7.66
C GLY A 28 -2.49 2.74 8.60
N TRP A 29 -1.47 3.59 8.46
CA TRP A 29 -1.26 4.78 9.27
C TRP A 29 -1.92 6.02 8.66
N MET A 30 -1.21 6.80 7.84
CA MET A 30 -1.77 7.98 7.16
C MET A 30 -2.50 7.63 5.85
N ASN A 31 -2.60 6.38 5.52
CA ASN A 31 -3.51 5.80 4.55
C ASN A 31 -4.07 4.50 5.13
N MET A 32 -5.34 4.49 5.48
CA MET A 32 -5.97 3.36 6.16
C MET A 32 -6.53 2.38 5.14
N GLU A 33 -6.30 1.09 5.39
CA GLU A 33 -6.88 0.00 4.61
C GLU A 33 -7.66 -0.96 5.48
N ASP A 34 -8.74 -1.49 4.94
CA ASP A 34 -9.71 -2.27 5.68
C ASP A 34 -9.12 -3.55 6.31
N PHE A 35 -8.21 -4.25 5.61
CA PHE A 35 -7.57 -5.45 6.12
C PHE A 35 -6.46 -5.17 7.13
N ILE A 36 -5.83 -3.99 7.06
CA ILE A 36 -4.77 -3.57 8.00
C ILE A 36 -5.37 -3.14 9.34
N ASN A 37 -6.44 -2.33 9.29
CA ASN A 37 -7.00 -1.68 10.47
C ASN A 37 -8.30 -2.35 10.97
N GLY A 38 -8.89 -3.27 10.21
CA GLY A 38 -10.09 -4.01 10.62
C GLY A 38 -11.41 -3.24 10.52
N PHE A 39 -11.46 -2.16 9.75
CA PHE A 39 -12.71 -1.44 9.45
C PHE A 39 -13.28 -1.86 8.08
N PRO A 40 -14.54 -1.56 7.75
CA PRO A 40 -15.10 -1.88 6.43
C PRO A 40 -15.01 -0.72 5.45
N GLY A 41 -14.67 -1.01 4.20
CA GLY A 41 -14.74 -0.09 3.06
C GLY A 41 -13.69 1.03 3.05
N ALA A 42 -13.98 2.12 2.33
CA ALA A 42 -13.04 3.23 2.14
C ALA A 42 -12.95 4.16 3.35
N GLU A 43 -11.74 4.68 3.63
CA GLU A 43 -11.42 5.52 4.80
C GLU A 43 -12.27 6.79 4.85
N HIS A 44 -12.38 7.56 3.75
CA HIS A 44 -13.11 8.83 3.76
C HIS A 44 -14.59 8.65 4.12
N ARG A 45 -15.21 7.56 3.64
CA ARG A 45 -16.60 7.24 4.00
C ARG A 45 -16.72 6.84 5.45
N LEU A 46 -15.79 6.03 5.94
CA LEU A 46 -15.76 5.68 7.37
C LEU A 46 -15.65 6.93 8.24
N ARG A 47 -14.76 7.86 7.90
CA ARG A 47 -14.61 9.12 8.65
C ARG A 47 -15.90 9.94 8.68
N ALA A 48 -16.61 10.02 7.55
CA ALA A 48 -17.90 10.70 7.49
C ALA A 48 -18.95 10.00 8.36
N VAL A 49 -19.10 8.68 8.24
CA VAL A 49 -20.05 7.90 9.06
C VAL A 49 -19.72 7.97 10.55
N MET A 50 -18.44 7.93 10.92
CA MET A 50 -18.02 8.10 12.30
C MET A 50 -18.42 9.49 12.84
N ALA A 51 -18.26 10.55 12.03
CA ALA A 51 -18.68 11.90 12.40
C ALA A 51 -20.20 12.00 12.56
N ASP A 52 -20.99 11.35 11.70
CA ASP A 52 -22.43 11.32 11.79
C ASP A 52 -22.94 10.56 13.02
N VAL A 53 -22.28 9.46 13.41
CA VAL A 53 -22.73 8.59 14.52
C VAL A 53 -22.19 9.04 15.86
N LEU A 54 -20.93 9.46 15.95
CA LEU A 54 -20.26 9.84 17.20
C LEU A 54 -20.32 11.35 17.49
N GLY A 55 -20.60 12.16 16.46
CA GLY A 55 -20.33 13.60 16.44
C GLY A 55 -18.89 13.91 16.02
N ALA A 56 -18.70 15.08 15.40
CA ALA A 56 -17.45 15.46 14.75
C ALA A 56 -16.23 15.48 15.71
N GLU A 57 -16.40 15.93 16.95
CA GLU A 57 -15.31 16.02 17.93
C GLU A 57 -14.82 14.64 18.36
N LYS A 58 -15.74 13.75 18.74
CA LYS A 58 -15.42 12.39 19.19
C LYS A 58 -14.85 11.54 18.02
N ALA A 59 -15.35 11.73 16.80
CA ALA A 59 -14.81 11.08 15.62
C ALA A 59 -13.36 11.55 15.33
N ARG A 60 -13.11 12.87 15.43
CA ARG A 60 -11.75 13.42 15.30
C ARG A 60 -10.83 12.83 16.36
N PHE A 61 -11.25 12.81 17.62
CA PHE A 61 -10.51 12.20 18.73
C PHE A 61 -10.16 10.74 18.43
N PHE A 62 -11.14 9.93 17.96
CA PHE A 62 -10.91 8.53 17.58
C PHE A 62 -9.78 8.38 16.57
N PHE A 63 -9.83 9.11 15.45
CA PHE A 63 -8.81 8.97 14.39
C PHE A 63 -7.45 9.54 14.83
N ASP A 64 -7.41 10.62 15.57
CA ASP A 64 -6.15 11.16 16.11
C ASP A 64 -5.47 10.15 17.03
N ARG A 65 -6.24 9.54 17.97
CA ARG A 65 -5.69 8.51 18.85
C ARG A 65 -5.28 7.24 18.13
N LEU A 66 -6.06 6.80 17.13
CA LEU A 66 -5.69 5.66 16.29
C LEU A 66 -4.33 5.90 15.63
N LEU A 67 -4.15 7.04 14.97
CA LEU A 67 -2.89 7.38 14.31
C LEU A 67 -1.73 7.52 15.30
N ASP A 68 -1.95 8.11 16.48
CA ASP A 68 -0.93 8.26 17.52
C ASP A 68 -0.45 6.93 18.10
N HIS A 69 -1.37 5.94 18.23
CA HIS A 69 -1.03 4.61 18.73
C HIS A 69 -0.48 3.69 17.63
N PHE A 70 -0.91 3.88 16.37
CA PHE A 70 -0.54 2.98 15.30
C PHE A 70 0.95 3.06 14.95
N PHE A 71 1.51 4.28 14.90
CA PHE A 71 2.91 4.49 14.59
C PHE A 71 3.52 5.59 15.47
N ALA A 72 4.52 5.22 16.24
CA ALA A 72 5.21 6.06 17.20
C ALA A 72 6.73 5.81 17.17
N GLU A 73 7.50 6.55 17.97
CA GLU A 73 8.97 6.39 18.00
C GLU A 73 9.43 4.99 18.42
N GLU A 74 8.65 4.31 19.28
CA GLU A 74 8.94 2.92 19.69
C GLU A 74 8.93 1.95 18.50
N ASP A 75 8.04 2.18 17.52
CA ASP A 75 7.96 1.42 16.27
C ASP A 75 9.23 1.63 15.43
N VAL A 76 9.70 2.87 15.31
CA VAL A 76 10.95 3.20 14.59
C VAL A 76 12.17 2.57 15.26
N ALA A 77 12.24 2.64 16.60
CA ALA A 77 13.31 2.00 17.38
C ALA A 77 13.34 0.48 17.17
N PHE A 78 12.17 -0.16 17.15
CA PHE A 78 12.05 -1.59 16.82
C PHE A 78 12.57 -1.88 15.41
N LEU A 79 12.13 -1.14 14.40
CA LEU A 79 12.57 -1.31 13.01
C LEU A 79 14.08 -1.15 12.87
N ARG A 80 14.68 -0.16 13.55
CA ARG A 80 16.14 -0.01 13.61
C ARG A 80 16.81 -1.24 14.22
N SER A 81 16.23 -1.80 15.29
CA SER A 81 16.75 -3.01 15.95
C SER A 81 16.70 -4.26 15.07
N VAL A 82 15.81 -4.29 14.11
CA VAL A 82 15.71 -5.34 13.09
C VAL A 82 16.80 -5.21 12.03
N GLY A 83 17.29 -3.98 11.78
CA GLY A 83 18.30 -3.67 10.77
C GLY A 83 17.75 -2.90 9.56
N VAL A 84 16.51 -2.42 9.63
CA VAL A 84 15.87 -1.58 8.61
C VAL A 84 16.62 -0.25 8.48
N ASN A 85 16.81 0.22 7.26
CA ASN A 85 17.41 1.53 6.97
C ASN A 85 16.53 2.44 6.10
N VAL A 86 15.36 1.97 5.68
CA VAL A 86 14.35 2.79 4.97
C VAL A 86 12.95 2.42 5.41
N ILE A 87 12.08 3.40 5.52
CA ILE A 87 10.64 3.24 5.69
C ILE A 87 9.95 3.97 4.53
N ARG A 88 9.08 3.27 3.81
CA ARG A 88 8.13 3.91 2.88
C ARG A 88 6.90 4.30 3.70
N LEU A 89 6.51 5.58 3.67
CA LEU A 89 5.37 6.13 4.41
C LEU A 89 4.21 6.45 3.46
N PRO A 90 3.25 5.54 3.32
CA PRO A 90 2.00 5.78 2.60
C PRO A 90 1.16 6.86 3.27
N PHE A 91 0.67 7.83 2.48
CA PHE A 91 -0.28 8.83 2.98
C PHE A 91 -1.38 9.13 1.98
N ASN A 92 -2.54 9.47 2.52
CA ASN A 92 -3.71 9.94 1.80
C ASN A 92 -3.65 11.47 1.71
N TYR A 93 -3.89 12.06 0.52
CA TYR A 93 -3.91 13.51 0.33
C TYR A 93 -4.86 14.23 1.31
N ARG A 94 -5.91 13.56 1.80
CA ARG A 94 -6.92 14.11 2.71
C ARG A 94 -6.37 14.53 4.07
N HIS A 95 -5.19 14.08 4.43
CA HIS A 95 -4.48 14.60 5.60
C HIS A 95 -3.91 16.00 5.38
N PHE A 96 -3.72 16.41 4.14
CA PHE A 96 -3.06 17.65 3.75
C PHE A 96 -3.98 18.66 3.07
N GLU A 97 -5.08 18.20 2.48
CA GLU A 97 -5.99 19.05 1.71
C GLU A 97 -7.42 18.53 1.79
N ARG A 98 -8.40 19.41 1.82
CA ARG A 98 -9.83 19.08 1.79
C ARG A 98 -10.40 19.29 0.40
N ASP A 99 -11.39 18.46 0.01
CA ASP A 99 -12.05 18.58 -1.30
C ASP A 99 -12.92 19.84 -1.42
N ASP A 100 -13.44 20.34 -0.30
CA ASP A 100 -14.23 21.59 -0.25
C ASP A 100 -13.38 22.88 -0.18
N CYS A 101 -12.08 22.74 0.06
CA CYS A 101 -11.12 23.83 0.13
C CYS A 101 -9.82 23.45 -0.61
N PRO A 102 -9.85 23.24 -1.94
CA PRO A 102 -8.67 22.83 -2.71
C PRO A 102 -7.56 23.87 -2.65
N PHE A 103 -6.30 23.42 -2.71
CA PHE A 103 -5.08 24.24 -2.62
C PHE A 103 -4.89 24.96 -1.27
N GLN A 104 -5.67 24.63 -0.25
CA GLN A 104 -5.48 25.12 1.12
C GLN A 104 -5.01 23.94 1.98
N TYR A 105 -3.77 24.03 2.43
CA TYR A 105 -3.14 22.92 3.12
C TYR A 105 -3.40 22.92 4.62
N LEU A 106 -3.50 21.69 5.17
CA LEU A 106 -3.75 21.42 6.58
C LEU A 106 -2.42 21.13 7.30
N GLU A 107 -1.99 22.02 8.18
CA GLU A 107 -0.76 21.83 8.95
C GLU A 107 -0.76 20.56 9.81
N ALA A 108 -1.91 20.11 10.29
CA ALA A 108 -2.01 18.90 11.13
C ALA A 108 -1.47 17.63 10.45
N GLY A 109 -1.65 17.49 9.13
CA GLY A 109 -1.08 16.39 8.36
C GLY A 109 0.45 16.50 8.27
N PHE A 110 0.94 17.70 7.98
CA PHE A 110 2.39 17.96 7.95
C PHE A 110 3.04 17.77 9.32
N ASP A 111 2.43 18.26 10.41
CA ASP A 111 2.96 18.08 11.77
C ASP A 111 3.12 16.59 12.12
N ARG A 112 2.18 15.75 11.68
CA ARG A 112 2.22 14.31 11.90
C ARG A 112 3.35 13.67 11.10
N LEU A 113 3.48 14.02 9.84
CA LEU A 113 4.54 13.53 8.96
C LEU A 113 5.93 14.00 9.42
N ASP A 114 6.09 15.27 9.78
CA ASP A 114 7.32 15.84 10.37
C ASP A 114 7.75 15.10 11.63
N ARG A 115 6.79 14.73 12.47
CA ARG A 115 7.05 13.98 13.70
C ARG A 115 7.65 12.61 13.38
N ALA A 116 7.07 11.89 12.40
CA ALA A 116 7.59 10.61 11.95
C ALA A 116 8.98 10.73 11.33
N VAL A 117 9.19 11.72 10.45
CA VAL A 117 10.50 11.99 9.85
C VAL A 117 11.56 12.30 10.92
N ARG A 118 11.21 13.08 11.97
CA ARG A 118 12.11 13.33 13.10
C ARG A 118 12.44 12.06 13.89
N TRP A 119 11.49 11.14 14.10
CA TRP A 119 11.78 9.85 14.73
C TRP A 119 12.75 9.04 13.86
N CYS A 120 12.50 8.96 12.56
CA CYS A 120 13.38 8.26 11.62
C CYS A 120 14.80 8.86 11.60
N ALA A 121 14.92 10.20 11.64
CA ALA A 121 16.22 10.89 11.73
C ALA A 121 17.03 10.48 12.98
N ARG A 122 16.37 10.41 14.16
CA ARG A 122 17.02 9.99 15.40
C ARG A 122 17.52 8.54 15.38
N HIS A 123 16.86 7.69 14.61
CA HIS A 123 17.20 6.28 14.46
C HIS A 123 17.95 5.96 13.18
N GLU A 124 18.41 6.98 12.44
CA GLU A 124 19.17 6.84 11.19
C GLU A 124 18.46 5.94 10.16
N ILE A 125 17.16 6.11 9.99
CA ILE A 125 16.33 5.44 8.99
C ILE A 125 15.90 6.47 7.96
N TYR A 126 16.10 6.20 6.68
CA TYR A 126 15.60 6.99 5.58
C TYR A 126 14.07 6.86 5.43
N VAL A 127 13.46 7.89 4.86
CA VAL A 127 12.02 7.92 4.60
C VAL A 127 11.77 8.14 3.11
N ILE A 128 10.93 7.31 2.50
CA ILE A 128 10.33 7.56 1.19
C ILE A 128 8.88 8.00 1.45
N LEU A 129 8.54 9.22 1.01
CA LEU A 129 7.19 9.75 1.13
C LEU A 129 6.36 9.26 -0.06
N ASP A 130 5.27 8.54 0.19
CA ASP A 130 4.45 7.90 -0.82
C ASP A 130 3.03 8.45 -0.83
N LEU A 131 2.62 9.09 -1.94
CA LEU A 131 1.24 9.50 -2.13
C LEU A 131 0.39 8.29 -2.54
N HIS A 132 -0.11 7.59 -1.54
CA HIS A 132 -0.82 6.32 -1.68
C HIS A 132 -2.28 6.49 -2.13
N ALA A 133 -2.90 7.61 -1.78
CA ALA A 133 -4.23 7.99 -2.25
C ALA A 133 -4.20 9.43 -2.74
N ALA A 134 -4.35 9.61 -4.06
CA ALA A 134 -4.28 10.89 -4.73
C ALA A 134 -5.67 11.52 -4.98
N GLN A 135 -5.69 12.82 -5.21
CA GLN A 135 -6.91 13.57 -5.57
C GLN A 135 -7.56 12.99 -6.83
N GLY A 136 -8.84 12.67 -6.75
CA GLY A 136 -9.59 12.08 -7.87
C GLY A 136 -9.29 10.61 -8.13
N TRP A 137 -8.50 9.97 -7.25
CA TRP A 137 -8.11 8.56 -7.28
C TRP A 137 -7.31 8.14 -8.51
N GLN A 138 -6.14 7.59 -8.27
CA GLN A 138 -5.24 7.07 -9.30
C GLN A 138 -5.55 5.63 -9.70
N SER A 139 -6.31 4.90 -8.90
CA SER A 139 -6.65 3.49 -9.08
C SER A 139 -8.13 3.24 -8.76
N PRO A 140 -8.77 2.23 -9.34
CA PRO A 140 -10.17 1.91 -9.03
C PRO A 140 -10.35 1.21 -7.67
N ASP A 141 -9.27 0.82 -6.98
CA ASP A 141 -9.37 -0.05 -5.80
C ASP A 141 -9.27 0.72 -4.47
N TRP A 142 -9.54 0.01 -3.38
CA TRP A 142 -9.74 0.58 -2.03
C TRP A 142 -8.47 1.15 -1.40
N HIS A 143 -7.29 0.63 -1.77
CA HIS A 143 -6.01 1.08 -1.21
C HIS A 143 -5.77 2.59 -1.43
N CYS A 144 -6.32 3.16 -2.48
CA CYS A 144 -6.29 4.61 -2.73
C CYS A 144 -7.53 5.36 -2.20
N ASP A 145 -8.20 4.82 -1.18
CA ASP A 145 -9.40 5.41 -0.58
C ASP A 145 -10.55 5.61 -1.57
N ASN A 146 -10.69 4.68 -2.54
CA ASN A 146 -11.67 4.76 -3.61
C ASN A 146 -12.91 3.91 -3.32
N ALA A 147 -14.00 4.57 -2.96
CA ALA A 147 -15.27 3.90 -2.71
C ALA A 147 -16.13 3.69 -3.98
N ASN A 148 -15.78 4.32 -5.10
CA ASN A 148 -16.65 4.40 -6.27
C ASN A 148 -16.04 3.74 -7.53
N ARG A 149 -14.82 3.24 -7.45
CA ARG A 149 -14.05 2.65 -8.56
C ARG A 149 -13.88 3.60 -9.75
N LEU A 150 -13.77 4.91 -9.48
CA LEU A 150 -13.47 5.93 -10.48
C LEU A 150 -11.98 6.24 -10.50
N VAL A 151 -11.45 6.72 -11.61
CA VAL A 151 -10.02 7.08 -11.76
C VAL A 151 -9.87 8.48 -12.33
N LEU A 152 -10.50 9.45 -11.65
CA LEU A 152 -10.67 10.82 -12.13
C LEU A 152 -9.36 11.62 -12.18
N LEU A 153 -8.30 11.21 -11.48
CA LEU A 153 -6.99 11.82 -11.58
C LEU A 153 -6.51 11.87 -13.04
N TRP A 154 -6.76 10.80 -13.80
CA TRP A 154 -6.30 10.69 -15.18
C TRP A 154 -7.20 11.41 -16.20
N GLU A 155 -8.43 11.74 -15.81
CA GLU A 155 -9.46 12.29 -16.70
C GLU A 155 -9.65 13.81 -16.52
N HIS A 156 -9.36 14.34 -15.31
CA HIS A 156 -9.72 15.71 -14.96
C HIS A 156 -8.52 16.59 -14.58
N PRO A 157 -8.21 17.65 -15.35
CA PRO A 157 -7.12 18.56 -15.08
C PRO A 157 -7.13 19.16 -13.66
N HIS A 158 -8.31 19.40 -13.09
CA HIS A 158 -8.42 19.93 -11.72
C HIS A 158 -7.76 19.02 -10.67
N PHE A 159 -7.94 17.69 -10.75
CA PHE A 159 -7.31 16.76 -9.82
C PHE A 159 -5.80 16.68 -10.07
N GLN A 160 -5.38 16.73 -11.34
CA GLN A 160 -3.98 16.78 -11.71
C GLN A 160 -3.29 18.06 -11.18
N ASP A 161 -3.96 19.20 -11.26
CA ASP A 161 -3.42 20.47 -10.73
C ASP A 161 -3.25 20.42 -9.21
N ARG A 162 -4.21 19.86 -8.49
CA ARG A 162 -4.14 19.64 -7.04
C ARG A 162 -3.01 18.67 -6.66
N PHE A 163 -2.89 17.57 -7.38
CA PHE A 163 -1.83 16.58 -7.21
C PHE A 163 -0.44 17.21 -7.37
N VAL A 164 -0.23 17.95 -8.45
CA VAL A 164 1.03 18.64 -8.72
C VAL A 164 1.33 19.70 -7.65
N ALA A 165 0.34 20.49 -7.24
CA ALA A 165 0.50 21.51 -6.23
C ALA A 165 0.81 20.95 -4.84
N LEU A 166 0.19 19.82 -4.46
CA LEU A 166 0.49 19.14 -3.19
C LEU A 166 1.93 18.61 -3.17
N TRP A 167 2.38 17.98 -4.26
CA TRP A 167 3.78 17.54 -4.35
C TRP A 167 4.78 18.70 -4.30
N GLN A 168 4.47 19.82 -4.93
CA GLN A 168 5.33 21.02 -4.85
C GLN A 168 5.41 21.55 -3.41
N GLU A 169 4.31 21.50 -2.64
CA GLU A 169 4.32 21.92 -1.24
C GLU A 169 5.10 20.95 -0.36
N ILE A 170 4.91 19.64 -0.53
CA ILE A 170 5.69 18.61 0.17
C ILE A 170 7.19 18.77 -0.14
N ALA A 171 7.55 18.90 -1.40
CA ALA A 171 8.93 19.08 -1.82
C ALA A 171 9.56 20.36 -1.23
N ARG A 172 8.84 21.48 -1.21
CA ARG A 172 9.29 22.74 -0.58
C ARG A 172 9.58 22.55 0.92
N ARG A 173 8.75 21.77 1.63
CA ARG A 173 8.89 21.51 3.06
C ARG A 173 10.10 20.66 3.39
N TYR A 174 10.39 19.64 2.56
CA TYR A 174 11.42 18.65 2.85
C TYR A 174 12.73 18.81 2.07
N ARG A 175 12.84 19.78 1.16
CA ARG A 175 13.95 19.95 0.22
C ARG A 175 15.36 19.90 0.84
N ASP A 176 15.51 20.34 2.09
CA ASP A 176 16.79 20.39 2.79
C ASP A 176 16.93 19.26 3.84
N ASN A 177 16.02 18.28 3.84
CA ASN A 177 15.97 17.24 4.86
C ASN A 177 16.56 15.90 4.36
N PRO A 178 17.81 15.58 4.72
CA PRO A 178 18.46 14.36 4.22
C PRO A 178 17.88 13.05 4.78
N THR A 179 16.95 13.11 5.74
CA THR A 179 16.24 11.93 6.22
C THR A 179 15.22 11.43 5.20
N VAL A 180 14.64 12.36 4.42
CA VAL A 180 13.78 12.01 3.29
C VAL A 180 14.69 11.57 2.15
N ALA A 181 14.58 10.30 1.75
CA ALA A 181 15.34 9.77 0.62
C ALA A 181 14.76 10.21 -0.71
N GLY A 182 13.45 10.43 -0.76
CA GLY A 182 12.76 10.87 -1.98
C GLY A 182 11.25 10.75 -1.89
N TYR A 183 10.61 11.03 -3.02
CA TYR A 183 9.17 11.12 -3.19
C TYR A 183 8.69 10.03 -4.15
N ASP A 184 7.82 9.13 -3.67
CA ASP A 184 7.11 8.16 -4.48
C ASP A 184 5.81 8.81 -4.97
N LEU A 185 5.84 9.20 -6.25
CA LEU A 185 4.94 10.21 -6.77
C LEU A 185 3.47 9.79 -6.77
N VAL A 186 3.19 8.53 -7.04
CA VAL A 186 1.83 7.98 -7.02
C VAL A 186 1.86 6.47 -6.90
N ASN A 187 1.24 5.93 -5.85
CA ASN A 187 1.14 4.51 -5.62
C ASN A 187 0.19 3.83 -6.59
N GLU A 188 0.63 2.71 -7.16
CA GLU A 188 -0.19 1.77 -7.92
C GLU A 188 -1.16 2.40 -8.93
N PRO A 189 -0.65 3.18 -9.89
CA PRO A 189 -1.51 3.75 -10.93
C PRO A 189 -2.29 2.68 -11.69
N CYS A 190 -3.58 2.94 -11.90
CA CYS A 190 -4.40 2.27 -12.90
C CYS A 190 -5.11 3.36 -13.70
N THR A 191 -4.56 3.72 -14.84
CA THR A 191 -5.03 4.88 -15.61
C THR A 191 -6.41 4.69 -16.24
N ARG A 192 -6.96 3.48 -16.18
CA ARG A 192 -8.30 3.14 -16.64
C ARG A 192 -8.96 2.11 -15.74
N VAL A 193 -10.26 2.15 -15.68
CA VAL A 193 -11.05 1.10 -15.05
C VAL A 193 -11.27 -0.04 -16.05
N ARG A 194 -11.10 -1.28 -15.60
CA ARG A 194 -11.37 -2.47 -16.42
C ARG A 194 -12.88 -2.73 -16.56
N TYR A 195 -13.61 -1.81 -17.20
CA TYR A 195 -15.06 -2.01 -17.40
C TYR A 195 -15.43 -2.66 -18.73
N VAL A 196 -14.49 -2.79 -19.65
CA VAL A 196 -14.79 -3.11 -21.03
C VAL A 196 -14.08 -4.36 -21.48
N SER A 197 -14.73 -5.08 -22.35
CA SER A 197 -14.40 -6.32 -23.05
C SER A 197 -13.08 -6.37 -23.80
N THR A 198 -12.30 -5.35 -23.76
CA THR A 198 -10.98 -5.29 -24.40
C THR A 198 -9.88 -5.55 -23.38
N PRO A 199 -8.73 -6.10 -23.81
CA PRO A 199 -7.55 -6.15 -22.96
C PRO A 199 -7.29 -4.78 -22.33
N TYR A 200 -6.86 -4.76 -21.08
CA TYR A 200 -6.52 -3.52 -20.39
C TYR A 200 -5.54 -2.68 -21.21
N GLN A 201 -5.87 -1.43 -21.47
CA GLN A 201 -5.08 -0.50 -22.27
C GLN A 201 -4.73 0.71 -21.41
N PRO A 202 -3.49 0.85 -20.93
CA PRO A 202 -3.05 2.01 -20.18
C PRO A 202 -3.22 3.33 -20.95
N ASN A 203 -3.47 4.42 -20.22
CA ASN A 203 -3.42 5.78 -20.77
C ASN A 203 -1.99 6.35 -20.65
N TRP A 204 -1.06 5.80 -21.42
CA TRP A 204 0.35 6.22 -21.37
C TRP A 204 0.56 7.70 -21.65
N GLU A 205 -0.19 8.29 -22.57
CA GLU A 205 -0.08 9.71 -22.88
C GLU A 205 -0.40 10.58 -21.65
N GLY A 206 -1.52 10.31 -20.98
CA GLY A 206 -1.92 11.03 -19.77
C GLY A 206 -0.96 10.81 -18.61
N MET A 207 -0.49 9.57 -18.43
CA MET A 207 0.44 9.21 -17.36
C MET A 207 1.80 9.92 -17.57
N ASN A 208 2.38 9.82 -18.74
CA ASN A 208 3.65 10.47 -19.08
C ASN A 208 3.55 11.99 -18.99
N ALA A 209 2.42 12.59 -19.41
CA ALA A 209 2.20 14.02 -19.29
C ALA A 209 2.14 14.47 -17.82
N LEU A 210 1.45 13.72 -16.96
CA LEU A 210 1.36 14.03 -15.53
C LEU A 210 2.72 13.87 -14.83
N TYR A 211 3.48 12.82 -15.12
CA TYR A 211 4.82 12.65 -14.57
C TYR A 211 5.74 13.82 -14.95
N ARG A 212 5.79 14.22 -16.22
CA ARG A 212 6.58 15.40 -16.63
C ARG A 212 6.20 16.67 -15.87
N ARG A 213 4.89 16.91 -15.69
CA ARG A 213 4.39 18.09 -14.96
C ARG A 213 4.79 18.08 -13.50
N VAL A 214 4.60 16.97 -12.80
CA VAL A 214 4.89 16.90 -11.35
C VAL A 214 6.40 16.92 -11.10
N ILE A 215 7.20 16.23 -11.90
CA ILE A 215 8.66 16.28 -11.82
C ILE A 215 9.17 17.72 -12.02
N GLN A 216 8.70 18.41 -13.03
CA GLN A 216 9.07 19.82 -13.27
C GLN A 216 8.68 20.73 -12.10
N ALA A 217 7.50 20.54 -11.52
CA ALA A 217 7.02 21.34 -10.39
C ALA A 217 7.84 21.09 -9.11
N ILE A 218 8.21 19.83 -8.84
CA ILE A 218 9.08 19.48 -7.74
C ILE A 218 10.48 20.08 -7.94
N ARG A 219 11.08 19.92 -9.12
CA ARG A 219 12.42 20.43 -9.41
C ARG A 219 12.55 21.96 -9.34
N ALA A 220 11.44 22.68 -9.53
CA ALA A 220 11.40 24.13 -9.33
C ALA A 220 11.64 24.54 -7.86
N VAL A 221 11.47 23.65 -6.89
CA VAL A 221 11.61 23.91 -5.46
C VAL A 221 12.60 22.98 -4.75
N ASP A 222 12.82 21.80 -5.28
CA ASP A 222 13.68 20.75 -4.73
C ASP A 222 14.48 20.06 -5.85
N PRO A 223 15.74 20.44 -6.05
CA PRO A 223 16.57 19.84 -7.09
C PRO A 223 17.19 18.49 -6.71
N ASP A 224 17.20 18.13 -5.41
CA ASP A 224 18.13 17.13 -4.88
C ASP A 224 17.49 15.78 -4.52
N HIS A 225 16.23 15.73 -4.08
CA HIS A 225 15.62 14.48 -3.68
C HIS A 225 15.37 13.54 -4.86
N MET A 226 15.51 12.21 -4.61
CA MET A 226 15.15 11.19 -5.58
C MET A 226 13.63 11.18 -5.83
N LEU A 227 13.24 10.91 -7.06
CA LEU A 227 11.84 10.74 -7.44
C LEU A 227 11.61 9.28 -7.85
N PHE A 228 10.64 8.65 -7.22
CA PHE A 228 10.23 7.28 -7.53
C PHE A 228 9.04 7.36 -8.47
N ILE A 229 9.13 6.63 -9.57
CA ILE A 229 8.06 6.54 -10.57
C ILE A 229 7.58 5.10 -10.70
N GLU A 230 6.29 4.91 -10.69
CA GLU A 230 5.63 3.63 -10.84
C GLU A 230 5.03 3.46 -12.23
N GLY A 231 4.87 2.19 -12.65
CA GLY A 231 4.16 1.84 -13.87
C GLY A 231 2.65 1.75 -13.68
N ASP A 232 1.92 1.55 -14.77
CA ASP A 232 0.48 1.33 -14.75
C ASP A 232 0.11 -0.08 -14.22
N ASN A 233 -1.19 -0.30 -13.99
CA ASN A 233 -1.76 -1.57 -13.56
C ASN A 233 -1.09 -2.12 -12.29
N PHE A 234 -1.21 -1.37 -11.20
CA PHE A 234 -0.61 -1.72 -9.90
C PHE A 234 0.92 -1.85 -9.97
N SER A 235 1.58 -0.92 -10.64
CA SER A 235 3.05 -0.88 -10.79
C SER A 235 3.67 -2.12 -11.46
N THR A 236 2.92 -2.75 -12.39
CA THR A 236 3.36 -3.95 -13.11
C THR A 236 3.62 -3.73 -14.61
N LEU A 237 3.00 -2.71 -15.23
CA LEU A 237 3.18 -2.40 -16.65
C LEU A 237 4.02 -1.15 -16.87
N PHE A 238 5.07 -1.25 -17.67
CA PHE A 238 6.01 -0.15 -17.97
C PHE A 238 6.27 0.06 -19.45
N ALA A 239 5.67 -0.76 -20.32
CA ALA A 239 6.00 -0.79 -21.76
C ALA A 239 5.81 0.56 -22.48
N GLY A 240 4.85 1.39 -22.03
CA GLY A 240 4.57 2.70 -22.63
C GLY A 240 4.99 3.88 -21.77
N LEU A 241 5.71 3.63 -20.67
CA LEU A 241 6.29 4.71 -19.87
C LEU A 241 7.49 5.30 -20.62
N ASP A 242 7.52 6.64 -20.75
CA ASP A 242 8.63 7.36 -21.37
C ASP A 242 9.95 7.11 -20.65
N ALA A 243 11.07 7.32 -21.35
CA ALA A 243 12.37 7.36 -20.69
C ALA A 243 12.39 8.43 -19.57
N PRO A 244 13.13 8.20 -18.47
CA PRO A 244 13.23 9.17 -17.40
C PRO A 244 13.63 10.56 -17.92
N CYS A 245 12.88 11.58 -17.50
CA CYS A 245 13.13 12.97 -17.88
C CYS A 245 13.96 13.75 -16.87
N ASP A 246 14.53 13.07 -15.88
CA ASP A 246 15.36 13.62 -14.80
C ASP A 246 16.43 12.58 -14.41
N ASP A 247 17.61 13.06 -14.00
CA ASP A 247 18.75 12.18 -13.69
C ASP A 247 18.66 11.50 -12.32
N ASN A 248 17.72 11.95 -11.47
CA ASN A 248 17.57 11.45 -10.09
C ASN A 248 16.27 10.64 -9.91
N ILE A 249 15.97 9.79 -10.91
CA ILE A 249 14.80 8.90 -10.94
C ILE A 249 15.16 7.49 -10.49
N VAL A 250 14.27 6.90 -9.69
CA VAL A 250 14.26 5.49 -9.30
C VAL A 250 12.99 4.85 -9.90
N CYS A 251 13.13 3.69 -10.53
CA CYS A 251 11.97 2.89 -10.92
C CYS A 251 11.41 2.19 -9.70
N ALA A 252 10.15 2.42 -9.36
CA ALA A 252 9.44 1.67 -8.32
C ALA A 252 8.48 0.66 -8.96
N SER A 253 8.47 -0.58 -8.46
CA SER A 253 7.59 -1.63 -8.95
C SER A 253 7.13 -2.54 -7.82
N HIS A 254 5.97 -3.18 -7.97
CA HIS A 254 5.38 -4.06 -6.98
C HIS A 254 5.44 -5.52 -7.44
N HIS A 255 5.79 -6.44 -6.51
CA HIS A 255 6.08 -7.84 -6.85
C HIS A 255 5.34 -8.83 -5.93
N TYR A 256 4.04 -8.88 -6.03
CA TYR A 256 3.25 -9.90 -5.37
C TYR A 256 3.22 -11.18 -6.20
N THR A 257 3.71 -12.29 -5.65
CA THR A 257 3.83 -13.58 -6.35
C THR A 257 2.89 -14.64 -5.75
N ALA A 258 2.49 -15.61 -6.56
CA ALA A 258 1.59 -16.68 -6.10
C ALA A 258 2.09 -17.41 -4.83
N PRO A 259 3.40 -17.77 -4.69
CA PRO A 259 3.86 -18.47 -3.51
C PRO A 259 3.89 -17.62 -2.22
N THR A 260 3.87 -16.29 -2.30
CA THR A 260 3.79 -15.42 -1.13
C THR A 260 2.36 -14.99 -0.81
N GLY A 261 1.49 -14.87 -1.81
CA GLY A 261 0.15 -14.31 -1.66
C GLY A 261 -0.98 -15.32 -1.49
N GLY A 262 -0.78 -16.57 -1.88
CA GLY A 262 -1.85 -17.55 -1.97
C GLY A 262 -1.55 -18.89 -1.30
N PRO A 263 -2.57 -19.77 -1.21
CA PRO A 263 -2.40 -21.13 -0.71
C PRO A 263 -1.57 -21.97 -1.67
N GLY A 264 -0.82 -22.92 -1.12
CA GLY A 264 -0.07 -23.95 -1.83
C GLY A 264 1.35 -24.17 -1.30
N PRO A 265 1.99 -25.28 -1.69
CA PRO A 265 3.32 -25.65 -1.20
C PRO A 265 4.41 -24.81 -1.86
N TYR A 266 5.48 -24.53 -1.11
CA TYR A 266 6.70 -23.95 -1.67
C TYR A 266 7.96 -24.61 -1.07
N PRO A 267 8.90 -25.13 -1.92
CA PRO A 267 8.77 -25.29 -3.38
C PRO A 267 7.64 -26.23 -3.78
N GLY A 268 6.91 -25.92 -4.89
CA GLY A 268 5.81 -26.76 -5.31
C GLY A 268 4.97 -26.18 -6.46
N VAL A 269 3.87 -26.86 -6.77
CA VAL A 269 2.97 -26.45 -7.84
C VAL A 269 1.84 -25.59 -7.28
N ILE A 270 1.73 -24.36 -7.75
CA ILE A 270 0.66 -23.40 -7.43
C ILE A 270 0.04 -22.94 -8.75
N HIS A 271 -1.27 -23.04 -8.90
CA HIS A 271 -2.01 -22.71 -10.12
C HIS A 271 -1.43 -23.33 -11.39
N GLY A 272 -0.96 -24.60 -11.32
CA GLY A 272 -0.43 -25.35 -12.46
C GLY A 272 1.00 -24.97 -12.87
N ARG A 273 1.66 -24.05 -12.17
CA ARG A 273 3.07 -23.67 -12.37
C ARG A 273 3.92 -24.15 -11.18
N PHE A 274 5.09 -24.74 -11.46
CA PHE A 274 6.06 -25.08 -10.43
C PHE A 274 6.82 -23.83 -9.97
N TRP A 275 6.84 -23.60 -8.67
CA TRP A 275 7.50 -22.48 -8.02
C TRP A 275 8.65 -22.96 -7.13
N ASP A 276 9.81 -22.39 -7.36
CA ASP A 276 11.02 -22.46 -6.58
C ASP A 276 11.78 -21.12 -6.69
N LYS A 277 12.96 -21.00 -6.10
CA LYS A 277 13.77 -19.79 -6.17
C LYS A 277 14.14 -19.43 -7.63
N ASP A 278 14.40 -20.41 -8.48
CA ASP A 278 14.72 -20.15 -9.90
C ASP A 278 13.51 -19.64 -10.68
N ALA A 279 12.31 -20.11 -10.33
CA ALA A 279 11.07 -19.58 -10.91
C ALA A 279 10.82 -18.13 -10.48
N LEU A 280 11.06 -17.80 -9.21
CA LEU A 280 10.99 -16.41 -8.70
C LEU A 280 12.03 -15.52 -9.41
N ARG A 281 13.26 -16.01 -9.60
CA ARG A 281 14.31 -15.26 -10.31
C ARG A 281 13.93 -14.98 -11.78
N ARG A 282 13.35 -15.96 -12.48
CA ARG A 282 12.87 -15.75 -13.86
C ARG A 282 11.76 -14.73 -13.91
N GLU A 283 10.75 -14.85 -13.04
CA GLU A 283 9.64 -13.91 -13.00
C GLU A 283 10.10 -12.48 -12.69
N PHE A 284 10.99 -12.32 -11.72
CA PHE A 284 11.57 -11.02 -11.40
C PHE A 284 12.36 -10.42 -12.60
N ALA A 285 13.11 -11.26 -13.33
CA ALA A 285 13.86 -10.80 -14.49
C ALA A 285 12.95 -10.42 -15.68
N GLU A 286 11.80 -11.09 -15.82
CA GLU A 286 10.80 -10.86 -16.86
C GLU A 286 9.82 -9.72 -16.52
N HIS A 287 9.76 -9.29 -15.26
CA HIS A 287 8.88 -8.20 -14.83
C HIS A 287 9.21 -6.89 -15.56
N GLU A 288 8.18 -6.19 -16.09
CA GLU A 288 8.40 -5.00 -16.93
C GLU A 288 9.14 -3.88 -16.19
N GLY A 289 8.90 -3.69 -14.88
CA GLY A 289 9.64 -2.73 -14.05
C GLY A 289 11.14 -3.05 -13.96
N THR A 290 11.49 -4.34 -13.81
CA THR A 290 12.88 -4.79 -13.84
C THR A 290 13.53 -4.53 -15.20
N GLN A 291 12.80 -4.80 -16.27
CA GLN A 291 13.29 -4.55 -17.63
C GLN A 291 13.42 -3.05 -17.92
N TYR A 292 12.46 -2.23 -17.46
CA TYR A 292 12.51 -0.78 -17.59
C TYR A 292 13.72 -0.19 -16.85
N ALA A 293 13.94 -0.54 -15.58
CA ALA A 293 15.08 -0.08 -14.81
C ALA A 293 16.42 -0.43 -15.49
N ARG A 294 16.57 -1.67 -15.98
CA ARG A 294 17.76 -2.12 -16.72
C ARG A 294 17.96 -1.36 -18.04
N ARG A 295 16.89 -1.18 -18.83
CA ARG A 295 16.93 -0.47 -20.11
C ARG A 295 17.43 0.97 -19.96
N HIS A 296 16.99 1.65 -18.90
CA HIS A 296 17.32 3.05 -18.66
C HIS A 296 18.49 3.26 -17.69
N ASN A 297 19.12 2.17 -17.20
CA ASN A 297 20.22 2.21 -16.25
C ASN A 297 19.92 3.10 -15.03
N ILE A 298 18.75 2.88 -14.43
CA ILE A 298 18.30 3.53 -13.19
C ILE A 298 18.10 2.49 -12.08
N PRO A 299 18.18 2.87 -10.79
CA PRO A 299 17.94 1.94 -9.70
C PRO A 299 16.51 1.38 -9.75
N LEU A 300 16.35 0.13 -9.31
CA LEU A 300 15.06 -0.50 -9.08
C LEU A 300 14.75 -0.56 -7.58
N PHE A 301 13.60 -0.07 -7.19
CA PHE A 301 13.01 -0.20 -5.88
C PHE A 301 11.76 -1.08 -5.95
N VAL A 302 11.78 -2.23 -5.29
CA VAL A 302 10.59 -3.06 -5.09
C VAL A 302 9.81 -2.43 -3.95
N GLY A 303 8.83 -1.58 -4.31
CA GLY A 303 8.08 -0.75 -3.37
C GLY A 303 7.14 -1.56 -2.50
N GLU A 304 6.57 -2.64 -3.06
CA GLU A 304 5.70 -3.54 -2.31
C GLU A 304 5.89 -5.00 -2.74
N PHE A 305 5.88 -5.88 -1.77
CA PHE A 305 5.83 -7.34 -1.84
C PHE A 305 5.63 -7.88 -0.44
N GLY A 306 5.26 -9.13 -0.29
CA GLY A 306 5.22 -9.73 1.06
C GLY A 306 4.33 -10.95 1.14
N PRO A 307 4.50 -11.79 2.20
CA PRO A 307 3.68 -12.94 2.44
C PRO A 307 2.36 -12.56 3.09
N SER A 308 1.26 -13.19 2.65
CA SER A 308 -0.01 -13.21 3.37
C SER A 308 0.01 -14.33 4.41
N TYR A 309 -0.53 -14.08 5.58
CA TYR A 309 -0.66 -15.08 6.65
C TYR A 309 -2.06 -15.68 6.75
N GLY A 310 -2.98 -15.20 5.91
CA GLY A 310 -4.34 -15.74 5.82
C GLY A 310 -4.39 -17.20 5.33
N GLY A 311 -5.52 -17.91 5.56
CA GLY A 311 -5.71 -19.30 5.17
C GLY A 311 -5.10 -20.33 6.14
N PRO A 312 -4.76 -21.56 5.69
CA PRO A 312 -4.27 -22.63 6.54
C PRO A 312 -2.93 -22.27 7.22
N ALA A 313 -2.87 -22.44 8.54
CA ALA A 313 -1.70 -22.08 9.33
C ALA A 313 -0.45 -22.92 9.01
N ASP A 314 -0.63 -24.15 8.54
CA ASP A 314 0.44 -25.06 8.14
C ASP A 314 1.10 -24.68 6.81
N GLU A 315 0.48 -23.81 6.02
CA GLU A 315 1.05 -23.26 4.79
C GLU A 315 1.89 -21.98 5.01
N VAL A 316 1.73 -21.29 6.15
CA VAL A 316 2.49 -20.07 6.45
C VAL A 316 4.00 -20.27 6.37
N PRO A 317 4.61 -21.38 6.87
CA PRO A 317 6.04 -21.62 6.73
C PRO A 317 6.51 -21.66 5.26
N ASP A 318 5.70 -22.14 4.34
CA ASP A 318 6.01 -22.21 2.92
C ASP A 318 6.05 -20.79 2.32
N ARG A 319 5.10 -19.93 2.68
CA ARG A 319 5.07 -18.54 2.25
C ARG A 319 6.25 -17.72 2.82
N LEU A 320 6.68 -18.03 4.07
CA LEU A 320 7.87 -17.40 4.63
C LEU A 320 9.15 -17.84 3.90
N ARG A 321 9.27 -19.11 3.49
CA ARG A 321 10.38 -19.57 2.64
C ARG A 321 10.37 -18.89 1.27
N ALA A 322 9.19 -18.78 0.65
CA ALA A 322 9.04 -18.06 -0.62
C ALA A 322 9.44 -16.59 -0.50
N ALA A 323 9.03 -15.92 0.58
CA ALA A 323 9.42 -14.54 0.85
C ALA A 323 10.93 -14.38 1.06
N ALA A 324 11.57 -15.32 1.77
CA ALA A 324 13.02 -15.32 1.94
C ALA A 324 13.76 -15.47 0.60
N ASP A 325 13.32 -16.40 -0.25
CA ASP A 325 13.89 -16.60 -1.58
C ASP A 325 13.63 -15.40 -2.50
N GLN A 326 12.45 -14.77 -2.40
CA GLN A 326 12.13 -13.58 -3.15
C GLN A 326 13.05 -12.40 -2.79
N ILE A 327 13.27 -12.15 -1.49
CA ILE A 327 14.22 -11.12 -1.06
C ILE A 327 15.65 -11.45 -1.53
N ALA A 328 16.06 -12.72 -1.43
CA ALA A 328 17.37 -13.12 -1.93
C ALA A 328 17.54 -12.86 -3.44
N VAL A 329 16.49 -13.03 -4.23
CA VAL A 329 16.48 -12.67 -5.66
C VAL A 329 16.63 -11.16 -5.86
N PHE A 330 15.96 -10.33 -5.04
CA PHE A 330 16.12 -8.86 -5.10
C PHE A 330 17.55 -8.44 -4.76
N GLU A 331 18.14 -9.02 -3.70
CA GLU A 331 19.53 -8.75 -3.32
C GLU A 331 20.54 -9.16 -4.41
N GLU A 332 20.38 -10.34 -5.00
CA GLU A 332 21.20 -10.84 -6.13
C GLU A 332 21.12 -9.89 -7.34
N ALA A 333 19.95 -9.32 -7.60
CA ALA A 333 19.73 -8.38 -8.70
C ALA A 333 20.17 -6.95 -8.39
N GLY A 334 20.54 -6.65 -7.15
CA GLY A 334 20.90 -5.29 -6.77
C GLY A 334 19.69 -4.36 -6.54
N ALA A 335 18.48 -4.87 -6.40
CA ALA A 335 17.30 -4.06 -6.16
C ALA A 335 17.20 -3.59 -4.69
N HIS A 336 16.65 -2.41 -4.49
CA HIS A 336 16.20 -1.91 -3.19
C HIS A 336 14.81 -2.45 -2.91
N TRP A 337 14.38 -2.51 -1.64
CA TRP A 337 13.05 -3.05 -1.33
C TRP A 337 12.43 -2.53 -0.04
N ALA A 338 11.08 -2.48 0.01
CA ALA A 338 10.29 -2.30 1.21
C ALA A 338 9.13 -3.30 1.22
N MET A 339 9.08 -4.18 2.23
CA MET A 339 8.02 -5.19 2.35
C MET A 339 6.70 -4.53 2.81
N TRP A 340 5.60 -4.96 2.25
CA TRP A 340 4.26 -4.66 2.73
C TRP A 340 3.82 -5.72 3.76
N THR A 341 3.47 -5.42 5.00
CA THR A 341 3.41 -4.11 5.63
C THR A 341 3.97 -4.18 7.06
N TYR A 342 4.17 -3.03 7.73
CA TYR A 342 4.76 -3.01 9.07
C TYR A 342 3.82 -3.57 10.14
N LYS A 343 2.61 -3.02 10.25
CA LYS A 343 1.68 -3.37 11.34
C LYS A 343 0.27 -3.58 10.81
N ASP A 344 -0.39 -4.64 11.28
CA ASP A 344 -1.78 -4.91 10.96
C ASP A 344 -2.50 -5.77 12.02
N ILE A 345 -3.72 -6.18 11.71
CA ILE A 345 -4.54 -7.05 12.57
C ILE A 345 -4.29 -8.55 12.35
N GLY A 346 -3.29 -8.95 11.54
CA GLY A 346 -2.88 -10.35 11.38
C GLY A 346 -2.82 -10.90 9.96
N GLU A 347 -2.82 -10.07 8.92
CA GLU A 347 -2.86 -10.50 7.51
C GLU A 347 -1.49 -10.53 6.84
N MET A 348 -0.63 -9.51 7.04
CA MET A 348 0.68 -9.37 6.39
C MET A 348 1.72 -8.68 7.28
N GLY A 349 1.32 -8.15 8.44
CA GLY A 349 2.15 -7.28 9.27
C GLY A 349 3.38 -7.97 9.87
N TRP A 350 4.52 -7.27 9.89
CA TRP A 350 5.68 -7.66 10.69
C TRP A 350 5.38 -7.62 12.18
N VAL A 351 4.47 -6.74 12.57
CA VAL A 351 3.94 -6.59 13.91
C VAL A 351 2.42 -6.71 13.84
N GLN A 352 1.86 -7.53 14.69
CA GLN A 352 0.43 -7.82 14.69
C GLN A 352 -0.22 -7.33 15.98
N VAL A 353 -1.39 -6.71 15.86
CA VAL A 353 -2.25 -6.41 17.00
C VAL A 353 -2.60 -7.72 17.69
N ASP A 354 -2.46 -7.78 19.03
CA ASP A 354 -2.75 -9.00 19.79
C ASP A 354 -4.20 -9.49 19.51
N PRO A 355 -4.41 -10.74 19.06
CA PRO A 355 -5.75 -11.28 18.82
C PRO A 355 -6.70 -11.21 20.02
N ALA A 356 -6.16 -11.11 21.24
CA ALA A 356 -6.91 -10.92 22.48
C ALA A 356 -7.09 -9.45 22.88
N SER A 357 -6.64 -8.50 22.04
CA SER A 357 -6.70 -7.07 22.34
C SER A 357 -8.15 -6.56 22.47
N PRO A 358 -8.36 -5.49 23.26
CA PRO A 358 -9.68 -4.85 23.37
C PRO A 358 -10.27 -4.44 22.03
N TYR A 359 -9.44 -3.91 21.10
CA TYR A 359 -9.89 -3.51 19.77
C TYR A 359 -10.46 -4.69 18.98
N LEU A 360 -9.69 -5.79 18.84
CA LEU A 360 -10.14 -6.96 18.10
C LEU A 360 -11.34 -7.65 18.75
N GLN A 361 -11.51 -7.56 20.07
CA GLN A 361 -12.72 -8.04 20.74
C GLN A 361 -13.96 -7.23 20.33
N VAL A 362 -13.84 -5.90 20.26
CA VAL A 362 -14.93 -5.00 19.89
C VAL A 362 -15.34 -5.19 18.44
N VAL A 363 -14.38 -5.27 17.51
CA VAL A 363 -14.67 -5.34 16.06
C VAL A 363 -14.86 -6.77 15.53
N ARG A 364 -14.65 -7.81 16.35
CA ARG A 364 -14.78 -9.22 15.97
C ARG A 364 -16.08 -9.58 15.25
N PRO A 365 -17.27 -9.12 15.68
CA PRO A 365 -18.51 -9.43 14.97
C PRO A 365 -18.51 -8.92 13.53
N LEU A 366 -17.90 -7.75 13.32
CA LEU A 366 -17.79 -7.15 11.99
C LEU A 366 -16.75 -7.87 11.12
N LEU A 367 -15.58 -8.22 11.68
CA LEU A 367 -14.56 -9.01 10.96
C LEU A 367 -15.13 -10.34 10.51
N LYS A 368 -15.91 -11.01 11.36
CA LYS A 368 -16.63 -12.25 11.00
C LYS A 368 -17.65 -12.02 9.89
N ALA A 369 -18.43 -10.95 9.94
CA ALA A 369 -19.37 -10.62 8.87
C ALA A 369 -18.63 -10.33 7.56
N ARG A 370 -17.51 -9.60 7.63
CA ARG A 370 -16.68 -9.27 6.46
C ARG A 370 -16.05 -10.51 5.83
N SER A 371 -15.52 -11.45 6.62
CA SER A 371 -14.97 -12.70 6.08
C SER A 371 -16.02 -13.55 5.33
N GLN A 372 -17.27 -13.49 5.75
CA GLN A 372 -18.38 -14.12 5.03
C GLN A 372 -18.71 -13.43 3.70
N LEU A 373 -18.40 -12.12 3.59
CA LEU A 373 -18.53 -11.35 2.35
C LEU A 373 -17.35 -11.58 1.40
N ALA A 374 -16.13 -11.62 1.94
CA ALA A 374 -14.90 -11.88 1.17
C ALA A 374 -14.84 -13.32 0.65
N ALA A 375 -15.48 -14.26 1.33
CA ALA A 375 -15.64 -15.64 0.87
C ALA A 375 -16.50 -15.78 -0.42
N CYS A 376 -16.75 -14.69 -1.12
CA CYS A 376 -17.49 -14.69 -2.39
C CYS A 376 -16.83 -15.50 -3.51
N GLY A 377 -15.60 -15.97 -3.34
CA GLY A 377 -14.92 -16.89 -4.26
C GLY A 377 -14.70 -18.30 -3.69
N ASP A 378 -15.14 -18.59 -2.46
CA ASP A 378 -14.93 -19.87 -1.79
C ASP A 378 -16.12 -20.82 -2.02
N PRO A 379 -15.90 -22.04 -2.59
CA PRO A 379 -16.94 -23.07 -2.73
C PRO A 379 -17.59 -23.51 -1.41
N GLY A 380 -16.97 -23.22 -0.25
CA GLY A 380 -17.48 -23.49 1.08
C GLY A 380 -18.33 -22.38 1.70
N ALA A 381 -18.54 -21.26 1.02
CA ALA A 381 -19.36 -20.16 1.52
C ALA A 381 -20.84 -20.57 1.68
N SER A 382 -21.49 -20.03 2.72
CA SER A 382 -22.90 -20.31 3.02
C SER A 382 -23.78 -20.08 1.79
N PRO A 383 -24.69 -21.04 1.44
CA PRO A 383 -25.57 -20.94 0.28
C PRO A 383 -26.55 -19.76 0.34
N ASP A 384 -26.66 -19.10 1.48
CA ASP A 384 -27.57 -17.97 1.72
C ASP A 384 -26.80 -16.64 1.91
N GLY A 385 -25.47 -16.63 1.73
CA GLY A 385 -24.66 -15.43 1.89
C GLY A 385 -24.64 -14.53 0.64
N PRO A 386 -24.08 -13.32 0.75
CA PRO A 386 -23.90 -12.42 -0.39
C PRO A 386 -23.17 -13.06 -1.58
N ALA A 387 -22.27 -14.00 -1.33
CA ALA A 387 -21.60 -14.81 -2.34
C ALA A 387 -22.60 -15.56 -3.24
N ALA A 388 -23.59 -16.20 -2.62
CA ALA A 388 -24.63 -16.92 -3.38
C ALA A 388 -25.48 -15.96 -4.24
N LEU A 389 -25.71 -14.73 -3.75
CA LEU A 389 -26.41 -13.70 -4.54
C LEU A 389 -25.59 -13.29 -5.76
N LEU A 390 -24.30 -13.07 -5.57
CA LEU A 390 -23.37 -12.70 -6.65
C LEU A 390 -23.21 -13.85 -7.65
N GLN A 391 -23.07 -15.08 -7.19
CA GLN A 391 -23.03 -16.26 -8.04
C GLN A 391 -24.33 -16.41 -8.87
N ARG A 392 -25.50 -16.23 -8.26
CA ARG A 392 -26.79 -16.26 -8.98
C ARG A 392 -26.88 -15.14 -10.03
N LEU A 393 -26.36 -13.97 -9.73
CA LEU A 393 -26.30 -12.86 -10.68
C LEU A 393 -25.37 -13.20 -11.85
N GLU A 394 -24.18 -13.74 -11.57
CA GLU A 394 -23.23 -14.19 -12.57
C GLU A 394 -23.83 -15.29 -13.45
N GLU A 395 -24.47 -16.31 -12.87
CA GLU A 395 -25.18 -17.36 -13.60
C GLU A 395 -26.33 -16.81 -14.45
N TRP A 396 -27.06 -15.81 -13.95
CA TRP A 396 -28.11 -15.15 -14.71
C TRP A 396 -27.55 -14.35 -15.88
N VAL A 397 -26.50 -13.57 -15.68
CA VAL A 397 -25.81 -12.82 -16.74
C VAL A 397 -25.30 -13.78 -17.82
N ASN A 398 -24.60 -14.85 -17.43
CA ASN A 398 -24.04 -15.84 -18.35
C ASN A 398 -25.12 -16.59 -19.15
N ARG A 399 -26.27 -16.89 -18.54
CA ARG A 399 -27.41 -17.52 -19.24
C ARG A 399 -28.12 -16.58 -20.18
N THR A 400 -28.27 -15.32 -19.79
CA THR A 400 -29.07 -14.33 -20.53
C THR A 400 -28.30 -13.74 -21.70
N LEU A 401 -26.99 -13.67 -21.59
CA LEU A 401 -26.10 -13.07 -22.56
C LEU A 401 -25.18 -14.12 -23.24
N THR A 402 -25.64 -15.38 -23.32
CA THR A 402 -24.92 -16.44 -24.04
C THR A 402 -24.63 -16.03 -25.48
N GLY A 403 -23.38 -16.03 -25.87
CA GLY A 403 -22.90 -15.63 -27.20
C GLY A 403 -22.11 -14.31 -27.23
N TRP A 404 -22.00 -13.61 -26.12
CA TRP A 404 -21.27 -12.33 -26.01
C TRP A 404 -19.79 -12.50 -25.56
N GLY A 405 -19.32 -13.75 -25.40
CA GLY A 405 -17.90 -14.05 -25.28
C GLY A 405 -17.31 -13.99 -23.86
N SER A 406 -15.99 -14.17 -23.79
CA SER A 406 -15.17 -14.21 -22.56
C SER A 406 -15.21 -12.92 -21.73
N ASP A 407 -15.75 -11.87 -22.26
CA ASP A 407 -15.78 -10.52 -21.71
C ASP A 407 -16.69 -10.40 -20.48
N LEU A 408 -17.76 -11.24 -20.44
CA LEU A 408 -18.71 -11.26 -19.33
C LEU A 408 -18.08 -11.70 -18.01
N LYS A 409 -17.05 -12.56 -18.02
CA LYS A 409 -16.37 -12.98 -16.81
C LYS A 409 -15.63 -11.83 -16.15
N ALA A 410 -14.88 -11.04 -16.91
CA ALA A 410 -14.19 -9.86 -16.41
C ALA A 410 -15.15 -8.78 -15.90
N HIS A 411 -16.32 -8.64 -16.53
CA HIS A 411 -17.38 -7.74 -16.07
C HIS A 411 -18.03 -8.23 -14.79
N SER A 412 -18.31 -9.54 -14.65
CA SER A 412 -18.89 -10.09 -13.43
C SER A 412 -17.94 -9.95 -12.26
N GLU A 413 -16.64 -10.19 -12.43
CA GLU A 413 -15.62 -9.98 -11.41
C GLU A 413 -15.55 -8.52 -10.95
N ASN A 414 -15.51 -7.56 -11.87
CA ASN A 414 -15.53 -6.14 -11.53
C ASN A 414 -16.83 -5.70 -10.82
N PHE A 415 -17.96 -6.24 -11.24
CA PHE A 415 -19.25 -5.97 -10.59
C PHE A 415 -19.29 -6.55 -9.18
N VAL A 416 -18.81 -7.79 -9.00
CA VAL A 416 -18.68 -8.44 -7.69
C VAL A 416 -17.82 -7.60 -6.76
N MET A 417 -16.67 -7.14 -7.21
CA MET A 417 -15.77 -6.28 -6.44
C MET A 417 -16.44 -4.95 -6.08
N PHE A 418 -17.13 -4.31 -7.01
CA PHE A 418 -17.88 -3.10 -6.73
C PHE A 418 -18.98 -3.32 -5.68
N VAL A 419 -19.77 -4.38 -5.81
CA VAL A 419 -20.83 -4.70 -4.84
C VAL A 419 -20.24 -5.03 -3.47
N ALA A 420 -19.21 -5.85 -3.41
CA ALA A 420 -18.57 -6.25 -2.15
C ALA A 420 -17.96 -5.04 -1.43
N PHE A 421 -17.12 -4.27 -2.10
CA PHE A 421 -16.38 -3.17 -1.47
C PHE A 421 -17.16 -1.86 -1.37
N ALA A 422 -17.84 -1.44 -2.43
CA ALA A 422 -18.51 -0.15 -2.43
C ALA A 422 -19.90 -0.20 -1.78
N CYS A 423 -20.68 -1.26 -2.04
CA CYS A 423 -22.07 -1.32 -1.56
C CYS A 423 -22.16 -2.01 -0.19
N ILE A 424 -21.65 -3.24 -0.07
CA ILE A 424 -21.85 -4.04 1.14
C ILE A 424 -20.93 -3.55 2.27
N SER A 425 -19.66 -3.31 2.00
CA SER A 425 -18.74 -2.79 3.03
C SER A 425 -19.19 -1.46 3.59
N SER A 426 -19.75 -0.56 2.74
CA SER A 426 -20.29 0.71 3.22
C SER A 426 -21.50 0.55 4.13
N THR A 427 -22.31 -0.51 3.98
CA THR A 427 -23.44 -0.80 4.89
C THR A 427 -22.97 -1.23 6.29
N LEU A 428 -21.74 -1.73 6.42
CA LEU A 428 -21.17 -2.15 7.68
C LEU A 428 -20.54 -0.99 8.47
N GLN A 429 -20.23 0.14 7.82
CA GLN A 429 -19.61 1.31 8.47
C GLN A 429 -20.43 1.89 9.63
N PRO A 430 -21.77 2.07 9.52
CA PRO A 430 -22.57 2.48 10.66
C PRO A 430 -22.54 1.50 11.84
N ALA A 431 -22.45 0.19 11.55
CA ALA A 431 -22.32 -0.82 12.61
C ALA A 431 -20.96 -0.72 13.32
N TYR A 432 -19.88 -0.49 12.56
CA TYR A 432 -18.56 -0.21 13.13
C TYR A 432 -18.58 1.03 14.02
N ALA A 433 -19.16 2.14 13.56
CA ALA A 433 -19.24 3.38 14.31
C ALA A 433 -20.04 3.21 15.63
N ARG A 434 -21.12 2.43 15.60
CA ARG A 434 -21.93 2.16 16.80
C ARG A 434 -21.20 1.43 17.92
N PHE A 435 -20.16 0.66 17.63
CA PHE A 435 -19.34 0.04 18.66
C PHE A 435 -18.68 1.06 19.58
N PHE A 436 -18.51 2.29 19.13
CA PHE A 436 -17.84 3.37 19.84
C PHE A 436 -18.78 4.50 20.28
N SER A 437 -20.06 4.46 19.90
CA SER A 437 -20.99 5.58 20.12
C SER A 437 -21.24 5.88 21.59
N GLU A 438 -21.44 4.86 22.42
CA GLU A 438 -21.74 5.00 23.86
C GLU A 438 -20.48 5.07 24.74
N LEU A 439 -19.29 4.90 24.15
CA LEU A 439 -18.05 4.92 24.91
C LEU A 439 -17.57 6.36 25.15
N SER A 440 -16.96 6.59 26.29
CA SER A 440 -16.21 7.82 26.57
C SER A 440 -14.93 7.88 25.76
N GLU A 441 -14.35 9.08 25.59
CA GLU A 441 -13.06 9.25 24.93
C GLU A 441 -11.94 8.43 25.60
N SER A 442 -11.95 8.33 26.93
CA SER A 442 -10.97 7.53 27.66
C SER A 442 -11.12 6.01 27.42
N GLU A 443 -12.33 5.52 27.19
CA GLU A 443 -12.57 4.12 26.82
C GLU A 443 -12.15 3.86 25.39
N ILE A 444 -12.44 4.78 24.47
CA ILE A 444 -11.98 4.73 23.09
C ILE A 444 -10.46 4.71 23.04
N ASP A 445 -9.79 5.61 23.74
CA ASP A 445 -8.32 5.67 23.77
C ASP A 445 -7.71 4.35 24.25
N ARG A 446 -8.25 3.78 25.33
CA ARG A 446 -7.81 2.47 25.87
C ARG A 446 -8.00 1.32 24.89
N ILE A 447 -9.07 1.35 24.08
CA ILE A 447 -9.31 0.36 23.02
C ILE A 447 -8.30 0.54 21.90
N LEU A 448 -8.06 1.78 21.46
CA LEU A 448 -7.14 2.09 20.39
C LEU A 448 -5.67 1.90 20.76
N GLU A 449 -5.33 1.96 22.06
CA GLU A 449 -4.01 1.59 22.59
C GLU A 449 -3.60 0.14 22.22
N SER A 450 -4.54 -0.68 21.77
CA SER A 450 -4.26 -1.99 21.17
C SER A 450 -3.28 -1.94 19.99
N PHE A 451 -3.20 -0.82 19.28
CA PHE A 451 -2.25 -0.61 18.17
C PHE A 451 -0.87 -0.11 18.63
N ALA A 452 -0.71 0.29 19.90
CA ALA A 452 0.61 0.70 20.41
C ALA A 452 1.57 -0.50 20.40
N PHE A 453 2.82 -0.26 19.99
CA PHE A 453 3.83 -1.32 19.79
C PHE A 453 3.93 -2.27 20.99
N ARG A 454 3.91 -1.74 22.22
CA ARG A 454 3.97 -2.53 23.45
C ARG A 454 2.82 -3.53 23.65
N ASN A 455 1.70 -3.33 22.95
CA ASN A 455 0.49 -4.18 22.99
C ASN A 455 0.36 -5.07 21.73
N CYS A 456 1.35 -5.01 20.85
CA CYS A 456 1.42 -5.79 19.64
C CYS A 456 2.45 -6.92 19.77
N ARG A 457 2.45 -7.87 18.81
CA ARG A 457 3.37 -9.00 18.79
C ARG A 457 4.14 -9.02 17.47
N PRO A 458 5.49 -9.06 17.48
CA PRO A 458 6.24 -9.34 16.26
C PRO A 458 5.86 -10.70 15.67
N HIS A 459 5.63 -10.72 14.36
CA HIS A 459 5.36 -11.97 13.63
C HIS A 459 6.66 -12.74 13.42
N PRO A 460 6.64 -14.09 13.37
CA PRO A 460 7.83 -14.91 13.13
C PRO A 460 8.65 -14.55 11.87
N VAL A 461 8.04 -13.91 10.86
CA VAL A 461 8.73 -13.41 9.66
C VAL A 461 9.94 -12.54 10.01
N VAL A 462 9.84 -11.74 11.08
CA VAL A 462 10.92 -10.84 11.51
C VAL A 462 12.17 -11.63 11.90
N ASP A 463 12.02 -12.67 12.71
CA ASP A 463 13.14 -13.43 13.22
C ASP A 463 13.58 -14.58 12.28
N GLN A 464 12.67 -15.13 11.50
CA GLN A 464 12.95 -16.24 10.58
C GLN A 464 13.45 -15.80 9.22
N VAL A 465 13.02 -14.62 8.73
CA VAL A 465 13.33 -14.13 7.38
C VAL A 465 14.16 -12.84 7.43
N ILE A 466 13.64 -11.80 8.06
CA ILE A 466 14.17 -10.45 7.91
C ILE A 466 15.49 -10.26 8.65
N ARG A 467 15.56 -10.55 9.96
CA ARG A 467 16.79 -10.38 10.74
C ARG A 467 17.98 -11.17 10.21
N PRO A 468 17.84 -12.44 9.82
CA PRO A 468 18.95 -13.20 9.24
C PRO A 468 19.49 -12.56 7.95
N LEU A 469 18.58 -12.09 7.07
CA LEU A 469 18.98 -11.43 5.82
C LEU A 469 19.71 -10.11 6.08
N LEU A 470 19.17 -9.26 6.96
CA LEU A 470 19.77 -7.95 7.25
C LEU A 470 21.09 -8.04 8.02
N ARG A 471 21.29 -9.06 8.88
CA ARG A 471 22.57 -9.30 9.59
C ARG A 471 23.65 -9.87 8.68
N GLY A 472 23.31 -10.77 7.76
CA GLY A 472 24.27 -11.37 6.82
C GLY A 472 24.97 -10.32 5.94
N VAL A 473 24.26 -9.26 5.62
CA VAL A 473 24.77 -8.16 4.77
C VAL A 473 25.66 -7.16 5.53
N GLN A 474 25.55 -7.06 6.87
CA GLN A 474 26.41 -6.18 7.68
C GLN A 474 27.80 -6.77 7.97
N SER A 475 28.01 -8.04 7.64
CA SER A 475 29.27 -8.79 7.87
C SER A 475 30.11 -8.95 6.59
N GLU A 476 29.65 -8.50 5.44
CA GLU A 476 30.40 -8.38 4.18
C GLU A 476 30.82 -6.92 3.91
#